data_32ba75f16c45a593e51927951bd008d1
#
_entry.id   32ba75f16c45a593e51927951bd008d1
#
_cell.length_a   1.000
_cell.length_b   1.000
_cell.length_c   1.000
_cell.angle_alpha   90.00
_cell.angle_beta   90.00
_cell.angle_gamma   90.00
#
_symmetry.space_group_name_H-M   'P 1'
#
loop_
_entity.id
_entity.type
_entity.pdbx_description
1 polymer ?
#
loop_
_entity_poly.entity_id
_entity_poly.type
_entity_poly.pdbx_seq_one_letter_code
_entity_poly.pdbx_strand_id
1 'polypeptide(L)'
;MEDKRYPIELEVITPLSVGAGNENEWVKGLDFVQKDGKAYVIDMQKVAAAGIDVEALTALFLKSDDKGISQLLGNKIGELSRYVFDLPAKTDNNIKTFLRTQFYDKPLVAGSSIKGSIRSALFNYLRTYEQKNEEVFGTMKDGTDFMRFVRIGDVEMPSTVLVNTKLFNLRKEDTEWLGGWKQFMNKTTGNYNPVGFNTLYECVAPGNKGLGNITLAANAFCLLEKYGPDKSPYASKKSTLLNEPINRLFQVINDVTKGYLQKERAFFMKYDAERSDEVLNCIESLLSLIPTDGSSCLLKMSAGVGFHSITGDWQYDDYDKTKLWTDGRHAGKKKYKSRKIADYNCHLQLMGFVRLCALNQDEASEREQVLQKSHHDQQEQMLDIVRQREAESQKKQAEELARQQAAEQERQKQEEYNRLILRAKQDKDSERWDEAITNLDKAVALYPEKTEASQLKTECQNAKSIAEYHIQAKRDAEQKFSQPLSDVIKGKTSAGNLVGTTVKWLKADGHSFGMSEQAAFVIEAKKLNSVEKKKLKSKLSDLEKITGKEGVDQLRNELGLL
;
A
#
# COMPACT_ATOMS: atom_id res chain seq x y z
N MET A 1 55.92 0.96 -9.18
CA MET A 1 55.04 2.12 -8.96
C MET A 1 53.68 1.60 -8.54
N GLU A 2 53.15 2.06 -7.45
CA GLU A 2 51.82 1.66 -6.99
C GLU A 2 50.74 2.49 -7.69
N ASP A 3 49.50 1.96 -7.78
CA ASP A 3 48.33 2.72 -8.25
C ASP A 3 48.12 3.95 -7.36
N LYS A 4 47.91 5.12 -7.94
CA LYS A 4 47.70 6.35 -7.20
C LYS A 4 46.23 6.54 -6.93
N ARG A 5 45.82 6.51 -5.64
CA ARG A 5 44.45 6.75 -5.23
C ARG A 5 44.33 8.17 -4.63
N TYR A 6 43.38 8.92 -5.14
CA TYR A 6 43.09 10.27 -4.74
C TYR A 6 41.65 10.32 -4.14
N PRO A 7 41.51 10.60 -2.86
CA PRO A 7 40.21 10.97 -2.33
C PRO A 7 39.74 12.28 -2.98
N ILE A 8 38.49 12.36 -3.33
CA ILE A 8 37.89 13.55 -3.94
C ILE A 8 36.62 13.98 -3.24
N GLU A 9 36.36 15.29 -3.21
CA GLU A 9 35.06 15.87 -2.96
C GLU A 9 34.41 16.23 -4.30
N LEU A 10 33.17 15.81 -4.49
CA LEU A 10 32.30 16.26 -5.57
C LEU A 10 31.34 17.30 -5.00
N GLU A 11 31.43 18.53 -5.52
CA GLU A 11 30.49 19.63 -5.20
C GLU A 11 29.64 19.92 -6.43
N VAL A 12 28.31 19.99 -6.24
CA VAL A 12 27.36 20.35 -7.30
C VAL A 12 27.34 21.86 -7.46
N ILE A 13 27.65 22.35 -8.66
CA ILE A 13 27.69 23.80 -8.97
C ILE A 13 26.39 24.25 -9.64
N THR A 14 25.84 23.43 -10.55
CA THR A 14 24.51 23.65 -11.13
C THR A 14 23.67 22.38 -10.99
N PRO A 15 22.34 22.44 -11.04
CA PRO A 15 21.51 21.28 -10.80
C PRO A 15 21.99 20.03 -11.53
N LEU A 16 22.23 18.95 -10.79
CA LEU A 16 22.80 17.72 -11.30
C LEU A 16 21.73 16.62 -11.31
N SER A 17 21.49 15.99 -12.46
CA SER A 17 20.64 14.82 -12.57
C SER A 17 21.44 13.64 -13.15
N VAL A 18 21.59 12.58 -12.35
CA VAL A 18 22.13 11.29 -12.81
C VAL A 18 20.95 10.32 -12.85
N GLY A 19 20.49 10.03 -14.07
CA GLY A 19 19.28 9.23 -14.27
C GLY A 19 19.43 7.78 -13.84
N ALA A 20 18.39 7.22 -13.28
CA ALA A 20 18.30 5.82 -12.87
C ALA A 20 18.04 4.86 -14.06
N GLY A 21 18.03 5.36 -15.28
CA GLY A 21 17.72 4.63 -16.53
C GLY A 21 16.43 5.15 -17.19
N ASN A 22 16.21 4.72 -18.44
CA ASN A 22 15.06 5.22 -19.21
C ASN A 22 13.70 4.73 -18.70
N GLU A 23 13.67 3.68 -17.91
CA GLU A 23 12.45 3.06 -17.38
C GLU A 23 12.11 3.55 -15.97
N ASN A 24 13.00 4.32 -15.34
CA ASN A 24 12.79 4.81 -13.98
C ASN A 24 12.32 6.27 -14.03
N GLU A 25 11.02 6.42 -14.13
CA GLU A 25 10.30 7.69 -14.04
C GLU A 25 9.16 7.53 -13.04
N TRP A 26 8.90 8.55 -12.26
CA TRP A 26 7.64 8.59 -11.50
C TRP A 26 6.52 9.06 -12.40
N VAL A 27 5.49 8.21 -12.51
CA VAL A 27 4.30 8.44 -13.32
C VAL A 27 3.25 9.16 -12.47
N LYS A 28 2.75 10.29 -12.98
CA LYS A 28 1.69 11.05 -12.32
C LYS A 28 0.42 10.20 -12.18
N GLY A 29 -0.19 10.23 -11.00
CA GLY A 29 -1.39 9.47 -10.70
C GLY A 29 -1.16 7.96 -10.52
N LEU A 30 0.12 7.51 -10.51
CA LEU A 30 0.52 6.14 -10.18
C LEU A 30 1.58 6.14 -9.07
N ASP A 31 2.71 6.81 -9.31
CA ASP A 31 3.81 6.86 -8.34
C ASP A 31 3.75 8.11 -7.49
N PHE A 32 3.24 9.21 -8.03
CA PHE A 32 3.10 10.47 -7.30
C PHE A 32 1.80 11.20 -7.62
N VAL A 33 1.40 12.02 -6.68
CA VAL A 33 0.27 12.96 -6.82
C VAL A 33 0.71 14.39 -6.52
N GLN A 34 0.01 15.36 -7.10
CA GLN A 34 0.29 16.78 -6.91
C GLN A 34 -0.79 17.41 -6.04
N LYS A 35 -0.37 18.02 -4.93
CA LYS A 35 -1.27 18.76 -4.02
C LYS A 35 -0.54 19.95 -3.42
N ASP A 36 -1.19 21.09 -3.38
CA ASP A 36 -0.73 22.31 -2.68
C ASP A 36 0.71 22.73 -3.04
N GLY A 37 1.08 22.66 -4.33
CA GLY A 37 2.42 23.01 -4.81
C GLY A 37 3.50 21.98 -4.49
N LYS A 38 3.13 20.78 -4.08
CA LYS A 38 4.06 19.69 -3.76
C LYS A 38 3.77 18.44 -4.60
N ALA A 39 4.81 17.65 -4.82
CA ALA A 39 4.72 16.28 -5.33
C ALA A 39 4.94 15.29 -4.19
N TYR A 40 3.99 14.40 -4.01
CA TYR A 40 3.99 13.34 -2.99
C TYR A 40 4.21 12.00 -3.69
N VAL A 41 5.38 11.42 -3.51
CA VAL A 41 5.70 10.08 -4.03
C VAL A 41 5.20 9.06 -3.02
N ILE A 42 4.14 8.34 -3.38
CA ILE A 42 3.40 7.48 -2.44
C ILE A 42 4.19 6.21 -2.10
N ASP A 43 4.21 5.87 -0.82
CA ASP A 43 4.79 4.63 -0.29
C ASP A 43 3.69 3.61 0.00
N MET A 44 3.52 2.64 -0.89
CA MET A 44 2.48 1.62 -0.77
C MET A 44 2.61 0.76 0.49
N GLN A 45 3.84 0.59 1.03
CA GLN A 45 4.03 -0.16 2.28
C GLN A 45 3.49 0.63 3.47
N LYS A 46 3.74 1.96 3.51
CA LYS A 46 3.18 2.83 4.53
C LYS A 46 1.66 2.92 4.45
N VAL A 47 1.11 2.98 3.23
CA VAL A 47 -0.34 2.98 2.99
C VAL A 47 -0.99 1.72 3.53
N ALA A 48 -0.44 0.55 3.20
CA ALA A 48 -0.94 -0.74 3.69
C ALA A 48 -0.83 -0.83 5.23
N ALA A 49 0.29 -0.40 5.80
CA ALA A 49 0.49 -0.38 7.25
C ALA A 49 -0.48 0.56 7.99
N ALA A 50 -0.91 1.64 7.35
CA ALA A 50 -1.87 2.59 7.91
C ALA A 50 -3.33 2.11 7.86
N GLY A 51 -3.60 0.92 7.30
CA GLY A 51 -4.94 0.36 7.18
C GLY A 51 -5.85 1.11 6.21
N ILE A 52 -5.27 1.81 5.24
CA ILE A 52 -6.03 2.48 4.18
C ILE A 52 -6.51 1.42 3.19
N ASP A 53 -7.71 1.62 2.66
CA ASP A 53 -8.28 0.76 1.64
C ASP A 53 -7.41 0.77 0.36
N VAL A 54 -6.62 -0.30 0.23
CA VAL A 54 -5.69 -0.49 -0.90
C VAL A 54 -6.46 -0.73 -2.20
N GLU A 55 -7.63 -1.36 -2.16
CA GLU A 55 -8.45 -1.61 -3.36
C GLU A 55 -9.02 -0.29 -3.89
N ALA A 56 -9.56 0.55 -3.01
CA ALA A 56 -10.03 1.88 -3.39
C ALA A 56 -8.88 2.75 -3.94
N LEU A 57 -7.71 2.71 -3.31
CA LEU A 57 -6.53 3.44 -3.79
C LEU A 57 -6.08 2.93 -5.17
N THR A 58 -6.05 1.62 -5.37
CA THR A 58 -5.69 1.01 -6.66
C THR A 58 -6.67 1.42 -7.77
N ALA A 59 -7.96 1.46 -7.47
CA ALA A 59 -8.98 1.92 -8.42
C ALA A 59 -8.79 3.39 -8.84
N LEU A 60 -8.31 4.24 -7.92
CA LEU A 60 -7.98 5.64 -8.20
C LEU A 60 -6.69 5.77 -9.04
N PHE A 61 -5.67 4.94 -8.75
CA PHE A 61 -4.44 4.89 -9.56
C PHE A 61 -4.73 4.47 -11.00
N LEU A 62 -5.57 3.46 -11.23
CA LEU A 62 -5.97 3.02 -12.56
C LEU A 62 -6.66 4.12 -13.37
N LYS A 63 -7.31 5.08 -12.70
CA LYS A 63 -7.96 6.24 -13.31
C LYS A 63 -7.06 7.48 -13.38
N SER A 64 -5.84 7.40 -12.81
CA SER A 64 -4.94 8.56 -12.61
C SER A 64 -5.64 9.75 -11.93
N ASP A 65 -6.49 9.46 -10.94
CA ASP A 65 -7.30 10.46 -10.24
C ASP A 65 -6.53 11.08 -9.07
N ASP A 66 -5.69 12.05 -9.35
CA ASP A 66 -4.91 12.79 -8.33
C ASP A 66 -5.77 13.35 -7.19
N LYS A 67 -6.98 13.82 -7.51
CA LYS A 67 -7.88 14.42 -6.52
C LYS A 67 -8.47 13.36 -5.60
N GLY A 68 -8.95 12.26 -6.17
CA GLY A 68 -9.48 11.13 -5.42
C GLY A 68 -8.41 10.52 -4.51
N ILE A 69 -7.18 10.33 -5.02
CA ILE A 69 -6.04 9.85 -4.22
C ILE A 69 -5.75 10.80 -3.05
N SER A 70 -5.67 12.10 -3.34
CA SER A 70 -5.41 13.13 -2.32
C SER A 70 -6.51 13.20 -1.25
N GLN A 71 -7.76 12.95 -1.61
CA GLN A 71 -8.89 12.90 -0.69
C GLN A 71 -8.85 11.64 0.19
N LEU A 72 -8.59 10.48 -0.42
CA LEU A 72 -8.50 9.20 0.28
C LEU A 72 -7.37 9.21 1.32
N LEU A 73 -6.19 9.74 0.96
CA LEU A 73 -5.04 9.83 1.85
C LEU A 73 -5.15 10.99 2.87
N GLY A 74 -5.97 11.99 2.56
CA GLY A 74 -6.30 13.11 3.43
C GLY A 74 -5.09 13.89 3.92
N ASN A 75 -5.07 14.21 5.23
CA ASN A 75 -3.96 14.94 5.87
C ASN A 75 -2.71 14.06 6.10
N LYS A 76 -2.85 12.74 5.98
CA LYS A 76 -1.74 11.80 6.18
C LYS A 76 -0.88 11.60 4.93
N ILE A 77 -1.20 12.24 3.82
CA ILE A 77 -0.49 12.06 2.55
C ILE A 77 1.03 12.25 2.67
N GLY A 78 1.47 13.22 3.48
CA GLY A 78 2.90 13.45 3.73
C GLY A 78 3.58 12.28 4.46
N GLU A 79 2.94 11.74 5.49
CA GLU A 79 3.44 10.60 6.27
C GLU A 79 3.45 9.31 5.45
N LEU A 80 2.47 9.17 4.54
CA LEU A 80 2.31 8.02 3.65
C LEU A 80 3.17 8.11 2.39
N SER A 81 3.92 9.20 2.23
CA SER A 81 4.83 9.37 1.11
C SER A 81 6.23 8.88 1.45
N ARG A 82 6.93 8.39 0.42
CA ARG A 82 8.36 8.08 0.46
C ARG A 82 9.19 9.37 0.37
N TYR A 83 8.75 10.27 -0.53
CA TYR A 83 9.35 11.59 -0.72
C TYR A 83 8.27 12.65 -0.86
N VAL A 84 8.59 13.85 -0.41
CA VAL A 84 7.78 15.05 -0.61
C VAL A 84 8.68 16.13 -1.16
N PHE A 85 8.37 16.63 -2.35
CA PHE A 85 9.14 17.67 -3.02
C PHE A 85 8.29 18.91 -3.26
N ASP A 86 8.91 20.07 -3.20
CA ASP A 86 8.30 21.28 -3.73
C ASP A 86 8.27 21.22 -5.27
N LEU A 87 7.15 21.58 -5.86
CA LEU A 87 6.96 21.56 -7.30
C LEU A 87 7.35 22.90 -7.90
N PRO A 88 8.43 22.96 -8.72
CA PRO A 88 8.83 24.21 -9.36
C PRO A 88 7.86 24.63 -10.48
N ALA A 89 7.08 23.69 -11.01
CA ALA A 89 6.04 23.94 -12.00
C ALA A 89 5.00 22.82 -11.99
N LYS A 90 3.73 23.14 -12.27
CA LYS A 90 2.70 22.12 -12.54
C LYS A 90 3.10 21.32 -13.78
N THR A 91 2.96 20.02 -13.72
CA THR A 91 3.24 19.12 -14.84
C THR A 91 2.17 18.06 -14.97
N ASP A 92 1.89 17.67 -16.22
CA ASP A 92 1.14 16.45 -16.54
C ASP A 92 2.07 15.34 -17.03
N ASN A 93 3.39 15.61 -17.05
CA ASN A 93 4.41 14.67 -17.45
C ASN A 93 4.99 13.92 -16.25
N ASN A 94 5.64 12.80 -16.54
CA ASN A 94 6.42 12.03 -15.57
C ASN A 94 7.62 12.84 -15.05
N ILE A 95 8.08 12.50 -13.86
CA ILE A 95 9.30 13.03 -13.26
C ILE A 95 10.45 12.07 -13.56
N LYS A 96 11.54 12.58 -14.14
CA LYS A 96 12.77 11.82 -14.35
C LYS A 96 13.48 11.64 -13.02
N THR A 97 13.69 10.39 -12.61
CA THR A 97 14.23 10.07 -11.28
C THR A 97 15.75 10.09 -11.24
N PHE A 98 16.29 10.31 -10.07
CA PHE A 98 17.71 10.22 -9.75
C PHE A 98 18.09 8.79 -9.33
N LEU A 99 19.31 8.37 -9.67
CA LEU A 99 19.84 7.09 -9.20
C LEU A 99 20.01 7.10 -7.68
N ARG A 100 19.66 6.00 -7.00
CA ARG A 100 19.73 5.86 -5.54
C ARG A 100 20.39 4.56 -5.12
N THR A 101 20.97 4.56 -3.94
CA THR A 101 21.48 3.33 -3.31
C THR A 101 20.33 2.43 -2.89
N GLN A 102 20.51 1.13 -3.00
CA GLN A 102 19.45 0.15 -2.72
C GLN A 102 19.06 0.09 -1.24
N PHE A 103 20.02 0.19 -0.32
CA PHE A 103 19.76 0.00 1.11
C PHE A 103 19.37 1.29 1.83
N TYR A 104 20.09 2.37 1.56
CA TYR A 104 19.91 3.63 2.31
C TYR A 104 19.07 4.65 1.56
N ASP A 105 18.64 4.30 0.34
CA ASP A 105 17.83 5.19 -0.50
C ASP A 105 18.47 6.58 -0.70
N LYS A 106 19.79 6.63 -0.65
CA LYS A 106 20.56 7.86 -0.85
C LYS A 106 20.74 8.17 -2.32
N PRO A 107 20.63 9.43 -2.74
CA PRO A 107 20.98 9.82 -4.10
C PRO A 107 22.43 9.44 -4.40
N LEU A 108 22.67 8.82 -5.56
CA LEU A 108 23.97 8.26 -5.94
C LEU A 108 24.44 8.85 -7.27
N VAL A 109 25.58 9.49 -7.25
CA VAL A 109 26.33 9.83 -8.47
C VAL A 109 27.23 8.65 -8.79
N ALA A 110 26.82 7.82 -9.74
CA ALA A 110 27.60 6.65 -10.12
C ALA A 110 28.99 7.04 -10.65
N GLY A 111 30.02 6.34 -10.19
CA GLY A 111 31.39 6.52 -10.67
C GLY A 111 31.50 6.28 -12.16
N SER A 112 30.68 5.43 -12.74
CA SER A 112 30.56 5.23 -14.19
C SER A 112 30.09 6.49 -14.92
N SER A 113 29.20 7.29 -14.34
CA SER A 113 28.71 8.56 -14.89
C SER A 113 29.83 9.63 -14.87
N ILE A 114 30.53 9.73 -13.73
CA ILE A 114 31.71 10.62 -13.61
C ILE A 114 32.77 10.21 -14.63
N LYS A 115 33.07 8.91 -14.70
CA LYS A 115 34.03 8.34 -15.64
C LYS A 115 33.64 8.62 -17.10
N GLY A 116 32.37 8.51 -17.46
CA GLY A 116 31.85 8.83 -18.78
C GLY A 116 32.06 10.30 -19.15
N SER A 117 31.87 11.21 -18.20
CA SER A 117 32.11 12.65 -18.39
C SER A 117 33.58 12.97 -18.53
N ILE A 118 34.43 12.38 -17.69
CA ILE A 118 35.90 12.48 -17.84
C ILE A 118 36.34 11.91 -19.19
N ARG A 119 35.81 10.75 -19.62
CA ARG A 119 36.06 10.18 -20.94
C ARG A 119 35.74 11.18 -22.07
N SER A 120 34.59 11.88 -21.96
CA SER A 120 34.20 12.88 -22.96
C SER A 120 35.16 14.06 -23.01
N ALA A 121 35.64 14.55 -21.85
CA ALA A 121 36.67 15.60 -21.79
C ALA A 121 37.99 15.12 -22.39
N LEU A 122 38.46 13.94 -22.00
CA LEU A 122 39.71 13.36 -22.51
C LEU A 122 39.63 13.05 -23.99
N PHE A 123 38.49 12.65 -24.53
CA PHE A 123 38.30 12.47 -25.96
C PHE A 123 38.57 13.77 -26.72
N ASN A 124 37.99 14.88 -26.26
CA ASN A 124 38.24 16.18 -26.89
C ASN A 124 39.70 16.65 -26.80
N TYR A 125 40.43 16.27 -25.76
CA TYR A 125 41.82 16.60 -25.58
C TYR A 125 42.77 15.70 -26.40
N LEU A 126 42.49 14.40 -26.46
CA LEU A 126 43.38 13.40 -27.06
C LEU A 126 43.20 13.25 -28.58
N ARG A 127 42.00 13.49 -29.09
CA ARG A 127 41.66 13.28 -30.51
C ARG A 127 42.39 14.24 -31.42
N THR A 128 42.70 13.76 -32.61
CA THR A 128 42.93 14.57 -33.79
C THR A 128 41.69 14.58 -34.67
N TYR A 129 41.69 15.37 -35.73
CA TYR A 129 40.54 15.52 -36.62
C TYR A 129 39.99 14.16 -37.11
N GLU A 130 38.67 14.00 -37.05
CA GLU A 130 37.90 12.84 -37.53
C GLU A 130 38.15 11.48 -36.86
N GLN A 131 38.92 11.40 -35.78
CA GLN A 131 39.10 10.13 -35.06
C GLN A 131 37.86 9.68 -34.31
N LYS A 132 37.60 8.35 -34.33
CA LYS A 132 36.58 7.69 -33.56
C LYS A 132 37.04 7.38 -32.13
N ASN A 133 36.09 7.13 -31.23
CA ASN A 133 36.38 6.79 -29.83
C ASN A 133 37.37 5.61 -29.70
N GLU A 134 37.19 4.57 -30.51
CA GLU A 134 38.03 3.36 -30.49
C GLU A 134 39.45 3.65 -30.90
N GLU A 135 39.64 4.56 -31.85
CA GLU A 135 40.98 4.98 -32.29
C GLU A 135 41.71 5.81 -31.23
N VAL A 136 40.96 6.59 -30.43
CA VAL A 136 41.54 7.40 -29.36
C VAL A 136 41.80 6.60 -28.11
N PHE A 137 40.83 5.78 -27.67
CA PHE A 137 40.89 5.08 -26.38
C PHE A 137 41.32 3.62 -26.48
N GLY A 138 41.30 3.01 -27.66
CA GLY A 138 41.36 1.56 -27.78
C GLY A 138 40.03 0.89 -27.50
N THR A 139 40.00 -0.43 -27.42
CA THR A 139 38.81 -1.20 -27.21
C THR A 139 38.90 -2.11 -25.98
N MET A 140 37.77 -2.40 -25.35
CA MET A 140 37.74 -3.39 -24.27
C MET A 140 37.97 -4.82 -24.78
N LYS A 141 37.63 -5.08 -26.06
CA LYS A 141 37.71 -6.40 -26.68
C LYS A 141 39.14 -6.91 -26.77
N ASP A 142 40.05 -6.04 -27.12
CA ASP A 142 41.50 -6.35 -27.21
C ASP A 142 42.29 -5.93 -25.96
N GLY A 143 41.60 -5.40 -24.96
CA GLY A 143 42.20 -4.98 -23.70
C GLY A 143 42.99 -3.66 -23.78
N THR A 144 42.84 -2.89 -24.84
CA THR A 144 43.59 -1.64 -25.04
C THR A 144 42.86 -0.39 -24.55
N ASP A 145 41.61 -0.51 -24.03
CA ASP A 145 40.84 0.64 -23.57
C ASP A 145 41.55 1.41 -22.44
N PHE A 146 41.98 2.63 -22.75
CA PHE A 146 42.67 3.52 -21.83
C PHE A 146 41.85 3.79 -20.54
N MET A 147 40.53 3.92 -20.65
CA MET A 147 39.71 4.27 -19.49
C MET A 147 39.67 3.18 -18.40
N ARG A 148 40.14 1.96 -18.69
CA ARG A 148 40.33 0.93 -17.65
C ARG A 148 41.32 1.31 -16.57
N PHE A 149 42.25 2.21 -16.90
CA PHE A 149 43.29 2.71 -15.98
C PHE A 149 42.83 3.91 -15.16
N VAL A 150 41.66 4.46 -15.44
CA VAL A 150 41.00 5.50 -14.66
C VAL A 150 39.80 4.86 -13.96
N ARG A 151 39.89 4.62 -12.67
CA ARG A 151 38.81 4.01 -11.85
C ARG A 151 38.23 5.08 -10.96
N ILE A 152 36.90 5.12 -10.85
CA ILE A 152 36.19 6.17 -10.13
C ILE A 152 35.14 5.48 -9.25
N GLY A 153 35.14 5.81 -7.96
CA GLY A 153 34.15 5.35 -7.02
C GLY A 153 32.83 6.11 -7.14
N ASP A 154 31.78 5.51 -6.67
CA ASP A 154 30.47 6.14 -6.54
C ASP A 154 30.51 7.23 -5.46
N VAL A 155 29.63 8.23 -5.58
CA VAL A 155 29.53 9.36 -4.66
C VAL A 155 28.09 9.47 -4.16
N GLU A 156 27.89 9.26 -2.87
CA GLU A 156 26.58 9.50 -2.24
C GLU A 156 26.36 10.98 -1.99
N MET A 157 25.12 11.42 -2.22
CA MET A 157 24.69 12.80 -2.04
C MET A 157 23.65 12.92 -0.94
N PRO A 158 23.55 14.05 -0.23
CA PRO A 158 22.69 14.17 0.94
C PRO A 158 21.19 14.17 0.60
N SER A 159 20.79 14.85 -0.48
CA SER A 159 19.38 15.03 -0.82
C SER A 159 19.17 15.41 -2.28
N THR A 160 17.91 15.32 -2.73
CA THR A 160 17.47 15.78 -4.05
C THR A 160 16.33 16.77 -3.95
N VAL A 161 16.13 17.52 -5.03
CA VAL A 161 15.03 18.46 -5.27
C VAL A 161 14.46 18.23 -6.66
N LEU A 162 13.24 18.73 -6.92
CA LEU A 162 12.72 18.77 -8.29
C LEU A 162 13.15 20.05 -8.99
N VAL A 163 13.62 19.90 -10.19
CA VAL A 163 14.06 21.00 -11.06
C VAL A 163 13.27 20.94 -12.36
N ASN A 164 12.68 22.06 -12.73
CA ASN A 164 12.06 22.20 -14.04
C ASN A 164 13.13 22.44 -15.09
N THR A 165 12.98 21.83 -16.26
CA THR A 165 13.86 22.05 -17.38
C THR A 165 13.12 22.58 -18.59
N LYS A 166 13.77 23.47 -19.30
CA LYS A 166 13.33 24.07 -20.54
C LYS A 166 14.21 23.59 -21.69
N LEU A 167 13.68 23.58 -22.87
CA LEU A 167 14.42 23.22 -24.08
C LEU A 167 14.60 24.47 -24.92
N PHE A 168 15.86 24.89 -25.08
CA PHE A 168 16.24 25.93 -26.03
C PHE A 168 16.54 25.31 -27.37
N ASN A 169 15.87 25.77 -28.42
CA ASN A 169 16.02 25.28 -29.80
C ASN A 169 16.28 26.43 -30.75
N LEU A 170 16.87 26.08 -31.89
CA LEU A 170 16.84 26.96 -33.04
C LEU A 170 15.65 26.65 -33.92
N ARG A 171 14.97 27.67 -34.38
CA ARG A 171 13.90 27.62 -35.36
C ARG A 171 14.30 28.40 -36.59
N LYS A 172 13.84 27.97 -37.75
CA LYS A 172 14.07 28.67 -38.99
C LYS A 172 12.84 29.54 -39.29
N GLU A 173 13.06 30.83 -39.49
CA GLU A 173 12.10 31.78 -40.06
C GLU A 173 12.65 32.30 -41.36
N ASP A 174 11.94 32.08 -42.45
CA ASP A 174 12.39 32.37 -43.82
C ASP A 174 13.80 31.80 -44.10
N THR A 175 14.81 32.63 -44.13
CA THR A 175 16.20 32.29 -44.40
C THR A 175 17.07 32.25 -43.13
N GLU A 176 16.59 32.76 -42.01
CA GLU A 176 17.34 32.96 -40.78
C GLU A 176 17.06 31.92 -39.72
N TRP A 177 18.05 31.67 -38.88
CA TRP A 177 17.91 30.83 -37.69
C TRP A 177 17.79 31.71 -36.46
N LEU A 178 16.68 31.56 -35.72
CA LEU A 178 16.39 32.30 -34.49
C LEU A 178 16.40 31.37 -33.29
N GLY A 179 16.92 31.87 -32.17
CA GLY A 179 16.81 31.19 -30.89
C GLY A 179 15.40 31.26 -30.32
N GLY A 180 15.04 30.26 -29.50
CA GLY A 180 13.76 30.28 -28.81
C GLY A 180 13.52 29.04 -27.96
N TRP A 181 12.53 29.14 -27.09
CA TRP A 181 12.16 28.08 -26.19
C TRP A 181 11.09 27.17 -26.82
N LYS A 182 11.23 25.87 -26.64
CA LYS A 182 10.29 24.89 -27.18
C LYS A 182 8.91 25.08 -26.55
N GLN A 183 7.90 25.12 -27.41
CA GLN A 183 6.48 25.21 -27.03
C GLN A 183 5.77 23.88 -27.25
N PHE A 184 4.58 23.71 -26.70
CA PHE A 184 3.69 22.60 -27.03
C PHE A 184 3.24 22.71 -28.51
N MET A 185 3.14 21.56 -29.18
CA MET A 185 2.89 21.48 -30.63
C MET A 185 1.62 22.20 -31.12
N ASN A 186 0.65 22.43 -30.24
CA ASN A 186 -0.65 23.00 -30.60
C ASN A 186 -0.75 24.53 -30.37
N LYS A 187 0.31 25.20 -29.97
CA LYS A 187 0.29 26.66 -29.83
C LYS A 187 0.81 27.31 -31.11
N THR A 188 -0.10 27.88 -31.88
CA THR A 188 0.14 28.65 -33.11
C THR A 188 0.67 30.06 -32.85
N THR A 189 0.83 30.46 -31.61
CA THR A 189 1.31 31.79 -31.26
C THR A 189 2.85 31.82 -31.33
N GLY A 190 3.39 32.74 -32.10
CA GLY A 190 4.83 32.93 -32.29
C GLY A 190 5.61 33.40 -31.06
N ASN A 191 5.06 33.24 -29.88
CA ASN A 191 5.73 33.57 -28.63
C ASN A 191 6.52 32.37 -28.11
N TYR A 192 7.82 32.37 -28.33
CA TYR A 192 8.79 31.34 -27.94
C TYR A 192 9.43 31.65 -26.59
N ASN A 193 8.63 32.10 -25.64
CA ASN A 193 9.06 32.42 -24.28
C ASN A 193 9.34 31.15 -23.44
N PRO A 194 10.03 31.25 -22.30
CA PRO A 194 10.38 30.11 -21.47
C PRO A 194 9.20 29.53 -20.65
N VAL A 195 7.97 30.01 -20.82
CA VAL A 195 6.77 29.47 -20.14
C VAL A 195 6.30 28.14 -20.74
N GLY A 196 6.73 27.81 -21.96
CA GLY A 196 6.28 26.64 -22.71
C GLY A 196 6.61 25.28 -22.07
N PHE A 197 7.02 24.36 -22.90
CA PHE A 197 7.27 22.95 -22.54
C PHE A 197 8.14 22.78 -21.28
N ASN A 198 7.64 22.05 -20.29
CA ASN A 198 8.30 21.75 -19.02
C ASN A 198 8.62 20.25 -18.92
N THR A 199 9.75 19.92 -18.33
CA THR A 199 10.09 18.54 -17.94
C THR A 199 10.74 18.58 -16.56
N LEU A 200 10.20 17.83 -15.61
CA LEU A 200 10.74 17.76 -14.25
C LEU A 200 11.81 16.68 -14.16
N TYR A 201 12.90 17.06 -13.54
CA TYR A 201 14.00 16.16 -13.18
C TYR A 201 14.20 16.17 -11.67
N GLU A 202 14.39 15.01 -11.10
CA GLU A 202 14.97 14.90 -9.76
C GLU A 202 16.46 15.20 -9.88
N CYS A 203 16.95 16.16 -9.12
CA CYS A 203 18.31 16.66 -9.16
C CYS A 203 18.92 16.81 -7.78
N VAL A 204 20.21 16.67 -7.67
CA VAL A 204 20.97 17.20 -6.54
C VAL A 204 21.12 18.71 -6.72
N ALA A 205 20.77 19.47 -5.70
CA ALA A 205 20.82 20.94 -5.73
C ALA A 205 22.27 21.47 -5.65
N PRO A 206 22.54 22.66 -6.22
CA PRO A 206 23.83 23.35 -6.08
C PRO A 206 24.26 23.50 -4.60
N GLY A 207 25.57 23.42 -4.34
CA GLY A 207 26.17 23.49 -3.02
C GLY A 207 26.23 22.18 -2.25
N ASN A 208 25.51 21.15 -2.69
CA ASN A 208 25.62 19.82 -2.08
C ASN A 208 26.94 19.15 -2.45
N LYS A 209 27.49 18.39 -1.50
CA LYS A 209 28.81 17.77 -1.58
C LYS A 209 28.72 16.30 -1.22
N GLY A 210 29.61 15.49 -1.85
CA GLY A 210 29.77 14.08 -1.57
C GLY A 210 31.25 13.66 -1.70
N LEU A 211 31.59 12.54 -1.07
CA LEU A 211 32.93 11.98 -1.09
C LEU A 211 33.03 10.82 -2.07
N GLY A 212 34.14 10.76 -2.77
CA GLY A 212 34.47 9.69 -3.68
C GLY A 212 35.97 9.48 -3.79
N ASN A 213 36.39 8.73 -4.79
CA ASN A 213 37.81 8.55 -5.08
C ASN A 213 38.06 8.38 -6.57
N ILE A 214 39.25 8.78 -7.00
CA ILE A 214 39.79 8.51 -8.33
C ILE A 214 41.10 7.72 -8.14
N THR A 215 41.24 6.59 -8.85
CA THR A 215 42.45 5.79 -8.85
C THR A 215 43.02 5.80 -10.26
N LEU A 216 44.29 6.21 -10.39
CA LEU A 216 45.05 6.19 -11.63
C LEU A 216 46.02 5.02 -11.63
N ALA A 217 45.79 4.03 -12.50
CA ALA A 217 46.55 2.80 -12.59
C ALA A 217 47.74 2.95 -13.59
N ALA A 218 48.63 3.87 -13.29
CA ALA A 218 49.79 4.18 -14.14
C ALA A 218 50.69 2.98 -14.38
N ASN A 219 50.94 2.16 -13.36
CA ASN A 219 51.81 0.99 -13.48
C ASN A 219 51.24 -0.05 -14.45
N ALA A 220 49.96 -0.35 -14.37
CA ALA A 220 49.31 -1.25 -15.31
C ALA A 220 49.31 -0.72 -16.74
N PHE A 221 49.19 0.60 -16.91
CA PHE A 221 49.31 1.23 -18.23
C PHE A 221 50.74 1.11 -18.81
N CYS A 222 51.78 1.37 -18.02
CA CYS A 222 53.16 1.22 -18.46
C CYS A 222 53.50 -0.23 -18.87
N LEU A 223 52.94 -1.22 -18.16
CA LEU A 223 53.10 -2.63 -18.54
C LEU A 223 52.41 -2.94 -19.87
N LEU A 224 51.22 -2.39 -20.12
CA LEU A 224 50.54 -2.56 -21.40
C LEU A 224 51.33 -1.90 -22.54
N GLU A 225 51.86 -0.69 -22.34
CA GLU A 225 52.70 -0.01 -23.35
C GLU A 225 53.93 -0.82 -23.68
N LYS A 226 54.57 -1.41 -22.67
CA LYS A 226 55.84 -2.13 -22.84
C LYS A 226 55.65 -3.50 -23.50
N TYR A 227 54.61 -4.23 -23.12
CA TYR A 227 54.43 -5.65 -23.48
C TYR A 227 53.18 -5.92 -24.33
N GLY A 228 52.30 -4.92 -24.53
CA GLY A 228 51.11 -5.06 -25.37
C GLY A 228 51.43 -5.03 -26.87
N PRO A 229 50.67 -5.76 -27.69
CA PRO A 229 50.91 -5.83 -29.14
C PRO A 229 50.60 -4.53 -29.86
N ASP A 230 49.68 -3.70 -29.32
CA ASP A 230 49.24 -2.46 -29.97
C ASP A 230 49.63 -1.24 -29.14
N LYS A 231 50.62 -0.52 -29.58
CA LYS A 231 50.98 0.77 -28.98
C LYS A 231 49.90 1.81 -29.31
N SER A 232 49.26 2.34 -28.29
CA SER A 232 48.28 3.42 -28.47
C SER A 232 48.95 4.63 -29.15
N PRO A 233 48.35 5.21 -30.22
CA PRO A 233 48.94 6.32 -30.97
C PRO A 233 49.21 7.59 -30.13
N TYR A 234 48.64 7.69 -28.92
CA TYR A 234 48.83 8.82 -28.00
C TYR A 234 49.45 8.39 -26.66
N ALA A 235 50.27 7.36 -26.66
CA ALA A 235 50.82 6.78 -25.43
C ALA A 235 51.46 7.83 -24.52
N SER A 236 52.29 8.74 -25.07
CA SER A 236 52.95 9.81 -24.30
C SER A 236 51.97 10.75 -23.60
N LYS A 237 50.90 11.19 -24.27
CA LYS A 237 49.88 12.05 -23.66
C LYS A 237 49.06 11.29 -22.60
N LYS A 238 48.73 10.03 -22.84
CA LYS A 238 48.00 9.17 -21.90
C LYS A 238 48.86 8.84 -20.68
N SER A 239 50.13 8.54 -20.88
CA SER A 239 51.10 8.29 -19.81
C SER A 239 51.23 9.51 -18.89
N THR A 240 51.31 10.72 -19.45
CA THR A 240 51.34 11.96 -18.66
C THR A 240 50.07 12.10 -17.78
N LEU A 241 48.88 11.80 -18.30
CA LEU A 241 47.64 11.89 -17.55
C LEU A 241 47.56 10.91 -16.37
N LEU A 242 48.28 9.78 -16.42
CA LEU A 242 48.26 8.77 -15.37
C LEU A 242 49.46 8.88 -14.42
N ASN A 243 50.61 9.29 -14.90
CA ASN A 243 51.87 9.35 -14.14
C ASN A 243 52.05 10.64 -13.34
N GLU A 244 51.57 11.74 -13.88
CA GLU A 244 51.57 13.03 -13.21
C GLU A 244 50.59 13.07 -12.04
N PRO A 245 50.69 14.05 -11.13
CA PRO A 245 49.67 14.29 -10.15
C PRO A 245 48.30 14.48 -10.79
N ILE A 246 47.22 14.17 -10.03
CA ILE A 246 45.84 14.31 -10.52
C ILE A 246 45.54 15.71 -11.07
N ASN A 247 46.31 16.71 -10.63
CA ASN A 247 46.24 18.10 -11.10
C ASN A 247 46.36 18.19 -12.65
N ARG A 248 47.17 17.33 -13.27
CA ARG A 248 47.28 17.30 -14.73
C ARG A 248 45.98 16.85 -15.40
N LEU A 249 45.33 15.84 -14.85
CA LEU A 249 44.03 15.40 -15.31
C LEU A 249 42.99 16.52 -15.16
N PHE A 250 43.01 17.19 -14.02
CA PHE A 250 42.08 18.29 -13.73
C PHE A 250 42.32 19.51 -14.65
N GLN A 251 43.58 19.87 -14.94
CA GLN A 251 43.89 20.93 -15.90
C GLN A 251 43.29 20.62 -17.27
N VAL A 252 43.48 19.39 -17.78
CA VAL A 252 42.93 18.97 -19.06
C VAL A 252 41.41 19.06 -19.08
N ILE A 253 40.75 18.65 -18.02
CA ILE A 253 39.30 18.77 -17.91
C ILE A 253 38.87 20.24 -17.90
N ASN A 254 39.60 21.11 -17.18
CA ASN A 254 39.34 22.55 -17.12
C ASN A 254 39.51 23.22 -18.50
N ASP A 255 40.56 22.89 -19.25
CA ASP A 255 40.80 23.44 -20.60
C ASP A 255 39.65 23.07 -21.55
N VAL A 256 39.21 21.81 -21.53
CA VAL A 256 38.07 21.34 -22.34
C VAL A 256 36.78 21.99 -21.93
N THR A 257 36.53 22.09 -20.63
CA THR A 257 35.31 22.72 -20.10
C THR A 257 35.27 24.21 -20.43
N LYS A 258 36.41 24.91 -20.33
CA LYS A 258 36.53 26.31 -20.72
C LYS A 258 36.19 26.50 -22.19
N GLY A 259 36.77 25.68 -23.06
CA GLY A 259 36.48 25.71 -24.51
C GLY A 259 34.98 25.44 -24.80
N TYR A 260 34.37 24.50 -24.09
CA TYR A 260 32.94 24.24 -24.20
C TYR A 260 32.09 25.46 -23.78
N LEU A 261 32.38 26.05 -22.61
CA LEU A 261 31.65 27.22 -22.11
C LEU A 261 31.79 28.44 -23.04
N GLN A 262 32.97 28.64 -23.62
CA GLN A 262 33.18 29.71 -24.62
C GLN A 262 32.32 29.51 -25.88
N LYS A 263 32.15 28.27 -26.34
CA LYS A 263 31.26 27.96 -27.47
C LYS A 263 29.81 28.19 -27.12
N GLU A 264 29.36 27.76 -25.94
CA GLU A 264 27.99 28.01 -25.47
C GLU A 264 27.73 29.52 -25.30
N ARG A 265 28.70 30.27 -24.77
CA ARG A 265 28.61 31.72 -24.69
C ARG A 265 28.41 32.35 -26.06
N ALA A 266 29.25 32.02 -27.04
CA ALA A 266 29.13 32.50 -28.41
C ALA A 266 27.77 32.12 -29.04
N PHE A 267 27.26 30.92 -28.71
CA PHE A 267 25.95 30.46 -29.19
C PHE A 267 24.83 31.32 -28.64
N PHE A 268 24.73 31.55 -27.32
CA PHE A 268 23.67 32.33 -26.71
C PHE A 268 23.79 33.83 -27.03
N MET A 269 24.97 34.33 -27.28
CA MET A 269 25.16 35.69 -27.80
C MET A 269 24.68 35.84 -29.27
N LYS A 270 24.85 34.80 -30.10
CA LYS A 270 24.40 34.81 -31.51
C LYS A 270 22.90 34.57 -31.64
N TYR A 271 22.33 33.70 -30.80
CA TYR A 271 20.92 33.25 -30.87
C TYR A 271 20.16 33.66 -29.62
N ASP A 272 20.01 34.96 -29.47
CA ASP A 272 19.33 35.56 -28.33
C ASP A 272 17.85 35.22 -28.31
N ALA A 273 17.27 35.14 -27.11
CA ALA A 273 15.88 34.91 -26.85
C ALA A 273 15.51 35.45 -25.47
N GLU A 274 14.22 35.58 -25.18
CA GLU A 274 13.72 36.00 -23.86
C GLU A 274 14.38 35.22 -22.73
N ARG A 275 14.98 35.90 -21.77
CA ARG A 275 15.70 35.36 -20.61
C ARG A 275 16.95 34.52 -20.93
N SER A 276 17.49 34.55 -22.13
CA SER A 276 18.76 33.85 -22.45
C SER A 276 19.97 34.54 -21.82
N ASP A 277 19.86 35.80 -21.43
CA ASP A 277 20.85 36.54 -20.62
C ASP A 277 21.14 35.89 -19.29
N GLU A 278 20.16 35.26 -18.66
CA GLU A 278 20.35 34.48 -17.40
C GLU A 278 21.29 33.28 -17.63
N VAL A 279 21.17 32.64 -18.79
CA VAL A 279 22.07 31.53 -19.18
C VAL A 279 23.48 32.05 -19.44
N LEU A 280 23.61 33.21 -20.10
CA LEU A 280 24.91 33.89 -20.30
C LEU A 280 25.57 34.21 -18.96
N ASN A 281 24.82 34.77 -18.00
CA ASN A 281 25.32 35.08 -16.66
C ASN A 281 25.79 33.80 -15.94
N CYS A 282 25.07 32.70 -16.08
CA CYS A 282 25.50 31.40 -15.56
C CYS A 282 26.82 30.94 -16.21
N ILE A 283 26.97 31.10 -17.52
CA ILE A 283 28.21 30.75 -18.25
C ILE A 283 29.39 31.57 -17.75
N GLU A 284 29.24 32.88 -17.58
CA GLU A 284 30.31 33.74 -17.06
C GLU A 284 30.70 33.32 -15.63
N SER A 285 29.73 33.04 -14.79
CA SER A 285 29.97 32.51 -13.44
C SER A 285 30.74 31.20 -13.47
N LEU A 286 30.35 30.25 -14.33
CA LEU A 286 31.06 28.97 -14.48
C LEU A 286 32.50 29.17 -15.00
N LEU A 287 32.73 30.07 -15.97
CA LEU A 287 34.05 30.40 -16.46
C LEU A 287 34.97 30.95 -15.37
N SER A 288 34.43 31.78 -14.46
CA SER A 288 35.18 32.35 -13.34
C SER A 288 35.55 31.32 -12.26
N LEU A 289 34.79 30.21 -12.18
CA LEU A 289 35.04 29.12 -11.24
C LEU A 289 36.11 28.11 -11.68
N ILE A 290 36.61 28.19 -12.93
CA ILE A 290 37.61 27.27 -13.43
C ILE A 290 38.99 27.60 -12.86
N PRO A 291 39.63 26.73 -12.06
CA PRO A 291 40.94 26.95 -11.51
C PRO A 291 42.02 26.89 -12.61
N THR A 292 43.07 27.69 -12.44
CA THR A 292 44.21 27.71 -13.35
C THR A 292 45.33 26.74 -12.94
N ASP A 293 45.35 26.33 -11.67
CA ASP A 293 46.43 25.51 -11.08
C ASP A 293 46.17 24.00 -11.10
N GLY A 294 44.96 23.60 -11.52
CA GLY A 294 44.54 22.19 -11.52
C GLY A 294 44.29 21.60 -10.13
N SER A 295 44.18 22.42 -9.07
CA SER A 295 43.82 21.94 -7.71
C SER A 295 42.45 21.29 -7.67
N SER A 296 41.57 21.72 -8.54
CA SER A 296 40.27 21.14 -8.78
C SER A 296 39.88 21.23 -10.25
N CYS A 297 38.82 20.55 -10.66
CA CYS A 297 38.29 20.72 -12.01
C CYS A 297 36.77 20.93 -12.00
N LEU A 298 36.32 21.72 -12.98
CA LEU A 298 34.92 21.89 -13.30
C LEU A 298 34.55 20.90 -14.41
N LEU A 299 33.76 19.89 -14.05
CA LEU A 299 33.33 18.81 -14.94
C LEU A 299 31.86 18.97 -15.28
N LYS A 300 31.53 18.86 -16.57
CA LYS A 300 30.13 18.81 -17.00
C LYS A 300 29.64 17.39 -17.08
N MET A 301 28.57 17.09 -16.38
CA MET A 301 27.88 15.80 -16.43
C MET A 301 26.39 16.00 -16.17
N SER A 302 25.53 15.18 -16.68
CA SER A 302 24.12 15.09 -16.29
C SER A 302 23.28 14.40 -17.36
N ALA A 303 22.24 13.70 -16.97
CA ALA A 303 21.26 13.11 -17.88
C ALA A 303 20.43 14.16 -18.62
N GLY A 304 20.26 15.35 -18.03
CA GLY A 304 19.41 16.42 -18.55
C GLY A 304 20.03 17.38 -19.56
N VAL A 305 21.33 17.33 -19.81
CA VAL A 305 22.05 18.40 -20.54
C VAL A 305 21.86 18.43 -22.06
N GLY A 306 21.34 17.37 -22.65
CA GLY A 306 21.14 17.33 -24.11
C GLY A 306 22.37 16.85 -24.89
N PHE A 307 22.26 16.93 -26.20
CA PHE A 307 23.22 16.32 -27.14
C PHE A 307 24.64 16.90 -27.06
N HIS A 308 24.76 18.22 -26.92
CA HIS A 308 26.04 18.92 -26.87
C HIS A 308 26.90 18.63 -25.65
N SER A 309 26.39 17.88 -24.69
CA SER A 309 27.16 17.50 -23.50
C SER A 309 27.56 16.04 -23.49
N ILE A 310 27.21 15.33 -24.55
CA ILE A 310 27.51 13.92 -24.73
C ILE A 310 28.71 13.79 -25.65
N THR A 311 29.44 12.68 -25.55
CA THR A 311 30.55 12.33 -26.43
C THR A 311 30.14 12.48 -27.89
N GLY A 312 30.90 13.28 -28.66
CA GLY A 312 30.61 13.56 -30.05
C GLY A 312 30.15 14.99 -30.35
N ASP A 313 30.01 15.83 -29.31
CA ASP A 313 29.68 17.26 -29.46
C ASP A 313 30.60 18.00 -30.44
N TRP A 314 31.83 17.64 -30.46
CA TRP A 314 32.85 18.18 -31.38
C TRP A 314 32.46 18.12 -32.87
N GLN A 315 31.57 17.25 -33.29
CA GLN A 315 31.05 17.15 -34.66
C GLN A 315 30.28 18.39 -35.09
N TYR A 316 29.88 19.23 -34.14
CA TYR A 316 29.01 20.39 -34.32
C TYR A 316 29.68 21.69 -33.84
N ASP A 317 31.03 21.71 -33.79
CA ASP A 317 31.80 22.88 -33.36
C ASP A 317 31.48 24.11 -34.21
N ASP A 318 31.20 23.89 -35.51
CA ASP A 318 30.73 24.91 -36.42
C ASP A 318 29.26 24.66 -36.78
N TYR A 319 28.38 25.42 -36.15
CA TYR A 319 26.95 25.26 -36.38
C TYR A 319 26.54 25.52 -37.83
N ASP A 320 27.14 26.46 -38.51
CA ASP A 320 26.82 26.80 -39.90
C ASP A 320 27.20 25.68 -40.86
N LYS A 321 28.19 24.89 -40.53
CA LYS A 321 28.63 23.69 -41.25
C LYS A 321 27.93 22.41 -40.80
N THR A 322 27.04 22.46 -39.82
CA THR A 322 26.32 21.28 -39.32
C THR A 322 25.54 20.62 -40.45
N LYS A 323 25.80 19.32 -40.66
CA LYS A 323 25.16 18.52 -41.70
C LYS A 323 23.66 18.41 -41.45
N LEU A 324 22.89 18.37 -42.51
CA LEU A 324 21.46 18.08 -42.45
C LEU A 324 21.20 16.59 -42.32
N TRP A 325 20.09 16.22 -41.74
CA TRP A 325 19.58 14.87 -41.84
C TRP A 325 19.20 14.56 -43.29
N THR A 326 19.67 13.44 -43.81
CA THR A 326 19.42 13.05 -45.20
C THR A 326 18.14 12.24 -45.37
N ASP A 327 17.66 11.63 -44.30
CA ASP A 327 16.58 10.68 -44.35
C ASP A 327 15.68 10.73 -43.11
N GLY A 328 14.53 10.01 -43.19
CA GLY A 328 13.60 9.84 -42.11
C GLY A 328 12.78 11.08 -41.75
N ARG A 329 12.14 11.02 -40.57
CA ARG A 329 11.25 12.09 -40.04
C ARG A 329 11.95 13.47 -39.93
N HIS A 330 13.26 13.48 -39.90
CA HIS A 330 14.08 14.68 -39.70
C HIS A 330 14.82 15.13 -40.97
N ALA A 331 14.48 14.57 -42.12
CA ALA A 331 15.08 14.98 -43.41
C ALA A 331 15.01 16.50 -43.61
N GLY A 332 16.10 17.11 -44.05
CA GLY A 332 16.21 18.55 -44.23
C GLY A 332 16.35 19.38 -42.95
N LYS A 333 16.30 18.78 -41.74
CA LYS A 333 16.57 19.47 -40.48
C LYS A 333 18.06 19.37 -40.13
N LYS A 334 18.61 20.42 -39.52
CA LYS A 334 19.98 20.35 -39.00
C LYS A 334 20.09 19.26 -37.92
N LYS A 335 21.20 18.53 -37.92
CA LYS A 335 21.53 17.53 -36.90
C LYS A 335 21.83 18.13 -35.52
N TYR A 336 21.53 19.38 -35.40
CA TYR A 336 21.63 20.14 -34.19
C TYR A 336 20.57 19.73 -33.18
N LYS A 337 20.97 19.50 -31.95
CA LYS A 337 20.06 19.14 -30.85
C LYS A 337 19.80 20.34 -29.93
N SER A 338 18.67 20.29 -29.28
CA SER A 338 18.28 21.28 -28.28
C SER A 338 19.19 21.26 -27.06
N ARG A 339 19.31 22.40 -26.43
CA ARG A 339 19.93 22.55 -25.14
C ARG A 339 18.86 22.43 -24.06
N LYS A 340 19.13 21.65 -23.01
CA LYS A 340 18.31 21.61 -21.81
C LYS A 340 18.87 22.62 -20.82
N ILE A 341 17.98 23.48 -20.35
CA ILE A 341 18.29 24.56 -19.42
C ILE A 341 17.48 24.33 -18.16
N ALA A 342 18.13 24.33 -17.01
CA ALA A 342 17.44 24.23 -15.72
C ALA A 342 16.77 25.58 -15.38
N ASP A 343 15.52 25.54 -14.98
CA ASP A 343 14.81 26.62 -14.33
C ASP A 343 14.76 26.32 -12.85
N TYR A 344 15.75 26.81 -12.12
CA TYR A 344 15.94 26.55 -10.71
C TYR A 344 15.99 27.85 -9.92
N ASN A 345 15.20 27.96 -8.87
CA ASN A 345 15.02 29.19 -8.08
C ASN A 345 14.66 30.40 -8.95
N CYS A 346 13.80 30.20 -9.96
CA CYS A 346 13.40 31.21 -10.93
C CYS A 346 14.52 31.76 -11.82
N HIS A 347 15.67 31.06 -11.92
CA HIS A 347 16.79 31.42 -12.79
C HIS A 347 17.05 30.32 -13.82
N LEU A 348 17.23 30.74 -15.08
CA LEU A 348 17.62 29.86 -16.16
C LEU A 348 19.14 29.68 -16.19
N GLN A 349 19.59 28.43 -16.07
CA GLN A 349 21.01 28.11 -15.97
C GLN A 349 21.38 26.82 -16.69
N LEU A 350 22.63 26.68 -17.08
CA LEU A 350 23.16 25.42 -17.57
C LEU A 350 23.05 24.37 -16.47
N MET A 351 22.91 23.11 -16.87
CA MET A 351 22.68 21.99 -15.96
C MET A 351 23.89 21.05 -15.94
N GLY A 352 24.20 20.46 -14.78
CA GLY A 352 25.12 19.35 -14.66
C GLY A 352 26.59 19.70 -14.49
N PHE A 353 26.94 20.87 -13.99
CA PHE A 353 28.31 21.20 -13.64
C PHE A 353 28.59 20.82 -12.18
N VAL A 354 29.70 20.09 -12.02
CA VAL A 354 30.25 19.70 -10.71
C VAL A 354 31.69 20.10 -10.60
N ARG A 355 32.16 20.42 -9.40
CA ARG A 355 33.55 20.60 -9.07
C ARG A 355 34.10 19.32 -8.44
N LEU A 356 35.19 18.80 -8.93
CA LEU A 356 35.95 17.72 -8.29
C LEU A 356 37.22 18.32 -7.68
N CYS A 357 37.36 18.19 -6.35
CA CYS A 357 38.56 18.63 -5.62
C CYS A 357 39.30 17.40 -5.10
N ALA A 358 40.60 17.32 -5.30
CA ALA A 358 41.42 16.31 -4.64
C ALA A 358 41.59 16.75 -3.16
N LEU A 359 41.34 15.83 -2.23
CA LEU A 359 41.53 16.03 -0.80
C LEU A 359 42.89 15.49 -0.37
N ASN A 360 43.50 16.11 0.63
CA ASN A 360 44.59 15.47 1.34
C ASN A 360 44.06 14.32 2.21
N GLN A 361 44.99 13.48 2.72
CA GLN A 361 44.61 12.28 3.45
C GLN A 361 43.89 12.58 4.77
N ASP A 362 44.26 13.65 5.44
CA ASP A 362 43.70 14.04 6.72
C ASP A 362 42.27 14.56 6.52
N GLU A 363 42.05 15.47 5.57
CA GLU A 363 40.73 15.97 5.19
C GLU A 363 39.80 14.84 4.74
N ALA A 364 40.32 13.88 3.96
CA ALA A 364 39.53 12.74 3.52
C ALA A 364 39.11 11.87 4.70
N SER A 365 40.05 11.62 5.63
CA SER A 365 39.78 10.79 6.81
C SER A 365 38.73 11.42 7.73
N GLU A 366 38.83 12.72 7.99
CA GLU A 366 37.83 13.43 8.81
C GLU A 366 36.43 13.34 8.19
N ARG A 367 36.33 13.58 6.89
CA ARG A 367 35.03 13.53 6.20
C ARG A 367 34.46 12.11 6.09
N GLU A 368 35.35 11.11 5.90
CA GLU A 368 34.94 9.71 5.88
C GLU A 368 34.40 9.26 7.25
N GLN A 369 35.02 9.71 8.36
CA GLN A 369 34.51 9.46 9.71
C GLN A 369 33.11 10.07 9.92
N VAL A 370 32.89 11.30 9.45
CA VAL A 370 31.59 11.96 9.52
C VAL A 370 30.54 11.17 8.70
N LEU A 371 30.91 10.72 7.53
CA LEU A 371 30.03 9.92 6.65
C LEU A 371 29.70 8.57 7.28
N GLN A 372 30.71 7.86 7.82
CA GLN A 372 30.54 6.58 8.49
C GLN A 372 29.65 6.72 9.73
N LYS A 373 29.82 7.78 10.52
CA LYS A 373 28.93 8.05 11.65
C LYS A 373 27.49 8.29 11.19
N SER A 374 27.30 9.09 10.15
CA SER A 374 25.98 9.32 9.57
C SER A 374 25.33 8.03 9.07
N HIS A 375 26.09 7.14 8.43
CA HIS A 375 25.58 5.82 8.01
C HIS A 375 25.21 4.93 9.19
N HIS A 376 26.04 4.93 10.24
CA HIS A 376 25.77 4.18 11.46
C HIS A 376 24.49 4.64 12.15
N ASP A 377 24.34 5.96 12.35
CA ASP A 377 23.16 6.55 12.95
C ASP A 377 21.87 6.23 12.15
N GLN A 378 21.99 6.24 10.81
CA GLN A 378 20.86 5.85 9.94
C GLN A 378 20.55 4.36 10.01
N GLN A 379 21.58 3.52 10.10
CA GLN A 379 21.39 2.07 10.24
C GLN A 379 20.69 1.75 11.57
N GLU A 380 21.09 2.41 12.66
CA GLU A 380 20.40 2.27 13.96
C GLU A 380 18.94 2.70 13.88
N GLN A 381 18.67 3.88 13.27
CA GLN A 381 17.30 4.34 13.07
C GLN A 381 16.46 3.37 12.23
N MET A 382 17.03 2.81 11.17
CA MET A 382 16.34 1.80 10.34
C MET A 382 16.05 0.53 11.13
N LEU A 383 17.02 0.04 11.92
CA LEU A 383 16.83 -1.11 12.78
C LEU A 383 15.74 -0.87 13.83
N ASP A 384 15.70 0.31 14.42
CA ASP A 384 14.66 0.66 15.39
C ASP A 384 13.27 0.74 14.74
N ILE A 385 13.17 1.29 13.53
CA ILE A 385 11.91 1.29 12.76
C ILE A 385 11.48 -0.16 12.45
N VAL A 386 12.40 -1.03 12.06
CA VAL A 386 12.10 -2.45 11.81
C VAL A 386 11.61 -3.13 13.07
N ARG A 387 12.33 -2.95 14.21
CA ARG A 387 11.92 -3.50 15.51
C ARG A 387 10.54 -3.00 15.96
N GLN A 388 10.26 -1.73 15.79
CA GLN A 388 8.94 -1.16 16.10
C GLN A 388 7.84 -1.77 15.24
N ARG A 389 8.07 -1.92 13.93
CA ARG A 389 7.12 -2.56 13.01
C ARG A 389 6.89 -4.03 13.34
N GLU A 390 7.95 -4.77 13.68
CA GLU A 390 7.83 -6.16 14.11
C GLU A 390 7.02 -6.28 15.42
N ALA A 391 7.30 -5.41 16.39
CA ALA A 391 6.56 -5.37 17.65
C ALA A 391 5.08 -5.01 17.44
N GLU A 392 4.77 -4.03 16.58
CA GLU A 392 3.39 -3.70 16.21
C GLU A 392 2.69 -4.84 15.47
N SER A 393 3.41 -5.50 14.55
CA SER A 393 2.88 -6.66 13.82
C SER A 393 2.57 -7.81 14.76
N GLN A 394 3.49 -8.14 15.69
CA GLN A 394 3.27 -9.16 16.70
C GLN A 394 2.10 -8.82 17.62
N LYS A 395 1.98 -7.54 18.02
CA LYS A 395 0.85 -7.08 18.82
C LYS A 395 -0.48 -7.25 18.09
N LYS A 396 -0.55 -6.83 16.82
CA LYS A 396 -1.75 -7.02 15.98
C LYS A 396 -2.12 -8.49 15.80
N GLN A 397 -1.13 -9.34 15.55
CA GLN A 397 -1.35 -10.79 15.44
C GLN A 397 -1.84 -11.40 16.75
N ALA A 398 -1.28 -10.98 17.88
CA ALA A 398 -1.74 -11.42 19.20
C ALA A 398 -3.17 -10.94 19.51
N GLU A 399 -3.50 -9.70 19.18
CA GLU A 399 -4.86 -9.16 19.33
C GLU A 399 -5.87 -9.90 18.43
N GLU A 400 -5.48 -10.18 17.20
CA GLU A 400 -6.33 -10.93 16.27
C GLU A 400 -6.54 -12.37 16.72
N LEU A 401 -5.47 -13.04 17.17
CA LEU A 401 -5.56 -14.39 17.74
C LEU A 401 -6.45 -14.42 18.99
N ALA A 402 -6.27 -13.45 19.89
CA ALA A 402 -7.13 -13.31 21.07
C ALA A 402 -8.59 -13.08 20.69
N ARG A 403 -8.85 -12.25 19.66
CA ARG A 403 -10.20 -12.03 19.13
C ARG A 403 -10.81 -13.30 18.53
N GLN A 404 -10.01 -14.06 17.77
CA GLN A 404 -10.45 -15.35 17.21
C GLN A 404 -10.75 -16.37 18.31
N GLN A 405 -9.90 -16.46 19.33
CA GLN A 405 -10.13 -17.34 20.48
C GLN A 405 -11.39 -16.93 21.27
N ALA A 406 -11.58 -15.64 21.50
CA ALA A 406 -12.78 -15.15 22.17
C ALA A 406 -14.04 -15.42 21.35
N ALA A 407 -14.00 -15.22 20.04
CA ALA A 407 -15.12 -15.52 19.14
C ALA A 407 -15.42 -17.03 19.09
N GLU A 408 -14.40 -17.88 19.10
CA GLU A 408 -14.56 -19.33 19.14
C GLU A 408 -15.14 -19.81 20.48
N GLN A 409 -14.69 -19.27 21.61
CA GLN A 409 -15.26 -19.54 22.92
C GLN A 409 -16.72 -19.11 22.99
N GLU A 410 -17.05 -17.95 22.46
CA GLU A 410 -18.43 -17.47 22.44
C GLU A 410 -19.31 -18.33 21.53
N ARG A 411 -18.76 -18.79 20.38
CA ARG A 411 -19.46 -19.74 19.51
C ARG A 411 -19.74 -21.06 20.23
N GLN A 412 -18.76 -21.62 20.94
CA GLN A 412 -18.91 -22.85 21.70
C GLN A 412 -19.94 -22.70 22.82
N LYS A 413 -19.93 -21.58 23.55
CA LYS A 413 -20.96 -21.25 24.53
C LYS A 413 -22.35 -21.17 23.90
N GLN A 414 -22.45 -20.53 22.75
CA GLN A 414 -23.74 -20.41 22.05
C GLN A 414 -24.25 -21.77 21.55
N GLU A 415 -23.35 -22.62 21.03
CA GLU A 415 -23.70 -23.98 20.62
C GLU A 415 -24.17 -24.82 21.80
N GLU A 416 -23.50 -24.73 22.94
CA GLU A 416 -23.89 -25.42 24.16
C GLU A 416 -25.24 -24.92 24.69
N TYR A 417 -25.46 -23.60 24.71
CA TYR A 417 -26.77 -23.02 25.04
C TYR A 417 -27.86 -23.58 24.15
N ASN A 418 -27.69 -23.55 22.83
CA ASN A 418 -28.68 -24.04 21.88
C ASN A 418 -28.94 -25.54 22.08
N ARG A 419 -27.90 -26.32 22.38
CA ARG A 419 -28.01 -27.75 22.68
C ARG A 419 -28.86 -28.00 23.95
N LEU A 420 -28.61 -27.22 25.00
CA LEU A 420 -29.36 -27.33 26.27
C LEU A 420 -30.83 -26.94 26.08
N ILE A 421 -31.09 -25.86 25.32
CA ILE A 421 -32.48 -25.45 24.98
C ILE A 421 -33.19 -26.55 24.18
N LEU A 422 -32.54 -27.12 23.17
CA LEU A 422 -33.13 -28.18 22.37
C LEU A 422 -33.43 -29.42 23.19
N ARG A 423 -32.51 -29.85 24.06
CA ARG A 423 -32.74 -30.97 25.00
C ARG A 423 -33.89 -30.67 25.93
N ALA A 424 -33.92 -29.49 26.53
CA ALA A 424 -35.00 -29.09 27.42
C ALA A 424 -36.38 -29.09 26.73
N LYS A 425 -36.46 -28.68 25.48
CA LYS A 425 -37.67 -28.77 24.67
C LYS A 425 -38.09 -30.23 24.46
N GLN A 426 -37.14 -31.12 24.11
CA GLN A 426 -37.40 -32.55 23.95
C GLN A 426 -37.84 -33.22 25.27
N ASP A 427 -37.18 -32.87 26.37
CA ASP A 427 -37.52 -33.37 27.70
C ASP A 427 -38.93 -32.86 28.14
N LYS A 428 -39.26 -31.60 27.86
CA LYS A 428 -40.60 -31.02 28.04
C LYS A 428 -41.65 -31.80 27.25
N ASP A 429 -41.42 -32.05 25.98
CA ASP A 429 -42.36 -32.79 25.10
C ASP A 429 -42.51 -34.25 25.53
N SER A 430 -41.52 -34.79 26.21
CA SER A 430 -41.52 -36.14 26.76
C SER A 430 -42.02 -36.20 28.21
N GLU A 431 -42.53 -35.07 28.75
CA GLU A 431 -43.01 -34.94 30.12
C GLU A 431 -41.95 -35.20 31.22
N ARG A 432 -40.65 -35.08 30.86
CA ARG A 432 -39.52 -35.19 31.78
C ARG A 432 -39.13 -33.81 32.33
N TRP A 433 -39.99 -33.29 33.18
CA TRP A 433 -39.92 -31.90 33.64
C TRP A 433 -38.65 -31.60 34.43
N ASP A 434 -38.13 -32.53 35.26
CA ASP A 434 -36.96 -32.31 36.10
C ASP A 434 -35.69 -32.24 35.28
N GLU A 435 -35.55 -33.08 34.25
CA GLU A 435 -34.45 -33.04 33.30
C GLU A 435 -34.50 -31.75 32.45
N ALA A 436 -35.69 -31.37 32.01
CA ALA A 436 -35.89 -30.11 31.27
C ALA A 436 -35.45 -28.90 32.10
N ILE A 437 -35.91 -28.80 33.35
CA ILE A 437 -35.57 -27.72 34.27
C ILE A 437 -34.05 -27.71 34.53
N THR A 438 -33.43 -28.87 34.76
CA THR A 438 -32.00 -28.98 34.98
C THR A 438 -31.18 -28.49 33.79
N ASN A 439 -31.58 -28.81 32.55
CA ASN A 439 -30.94 -28.35 31.34
C ASN A 439 -31.12 -26.83 31.15
N LEU A 440 -32.27 -26.29 31.52
CA LEU A 440 -32.58 -24.87 31.46
C LEU A 440 -31.81 -24.06 32.52
N ASP A 441 -31.58 -24.61 33.69
CA ASP A 441 -30.72 -24.01 34.72
C ASP A 441 -29.30 -23.83 34.22
N LYS A 442 -28.77 -24.84 33.54
CA LYS A 442 -27.46 -24.75 32.88
C LYS A 442 -27.45 -23.72 31.77
N ALA A 443 -28.51 -23.63 30.95
CA ALA A 443 -28.63 -22.66 29.88
C ALA A 443 -28.70 -21.22 30.42
N VAL A 444 -29.48 -20.98 31.50
CA VAL A 444 -29.52 -19.67 32.17
C VAL A 444 -28.17 -19.29 32.76
N ALA A 445 -27.42 -20.24 33.33
CA ALA A 445 -26.09 -19.98 33.86
C ALA A 445 -25.08 -19.57 32.76
N LEU A 446 -25.22 -20.09 31.54
CA LEU A 446 -24.39 -19.69 30.40
C LEU A 446 -24.73 -18.28 29.89
N TYR A 447 -25.99 -17.92 29.79
CA TYR A 447 -26.47 -16.63 29.33
C TYR A 447 -27.63 -16.11 30.19
N PRO A 448 -27.36 -15.48 31.35
CA PRO A 448 -28.37 -14.97 32.24
C PRO A 448 -29.28 -13.89 31.61
N GLU A 449 -28.77 -13.17 30.62
CA GLU A 449 -29.49 -12.11 29.92
C GLU A 449 -30.48 -12.62 28.87
N LYS A 450 -30.38 -13.89 28.45
CA LYS A 450 -31.32 -14.47 27.48
C LYS A 450 -32.59 -14.95 28.16
N THR A 451 -33.69 -14.32 27.83
CA THR A 451 -35.00 -14.59 28.45
C THR A 451 -35.61 -15.93 28.04
N GLU A 452 -35.22 -16.51 26.87
CA GLU A 452 -35.80 -17.75 26.35
C GLU A 452 -35.67 -18.92 27.34
N ALA A 453 -34.47 -19.13 27.90
CA ALA A 453 -34.25 -20.23 28.86
C ALA A 453 -35.08 -20.05 30.13
N SER A 454 -35.15 -18.83 30.66
CA SER A 454 -35.90 -18.50 31.87
C SER A 454 -37.41 -18.63 31.65
N GLN A 455 -37.90 -18.21 30.49
CA GLN A 455 -39.32 -18.36 30.13
C GLN A 455 -39.69 -19.84 29.98
N LEU A 456 -38.90 -20.60 29.24
CA LEU A 456 -39.11 -22.04 29.04
C LEU A 456 -39.03 -22.81 30.38
N LYS A 457 -38.14 -22.41 31.28
CA LYS A 457 -38.05 -22.96 32.63
C LYS A 457 -39.34 -22.73 33.42
N THR A 458 -39.86 -21.52 33.39
CA THR A 458 -41.13 -21.19 34.05
C THR A 458 -42.30 -22.01 33.47
N GLU A 459 -42.33 -22.18 32.15
CA GLU A 459 -43.31 -23.04 31.47
C GLU A 459 -43.19 -24.50 31.94
N CYS A 460 -42.00 -25.06 32.03
CA CYS A 460 -41.76 -26.41 32.49
C CYS A 460 -42.18 -26.58 33.98
N GLN A 461 -41.87 -25.62 34.84
CA GLN A 461 -42.28 -25.62 36.24
C GLN A 461 -43.81 -25.58 36.39
N ASN A 462 -44.46 -24.72 35.62
CA ASN A 462 -45.93 -24.66 35.61
C ASN A 462 -46.58 -25.96 35.10
N ALA A 463 -46.03 -26.51 34.01
CA ALA A 463 -46.52 -27.76 33.44
C ALA A 463 -46.32 -28.94 34.42
N LYS A 464 -45.14 -29.01 35.08
CA LYS A 464 -44.87 -30.00 36.14
C LYS A 464 -45.90 -29.89 37.28
N SER A 465 -46.12 -28.67 37.78
CA SER A 465 -47.13 -28.44 38.88
C SER A 465 -48.51 -28.84 38.45
N ILE A 466 -48.89 -28.58 37.20
CA ILE A 466 -50.23 -29.01 36.70
C ILE A 466 -50.31 -30.54 36.60
N ALA A 467 -49.21 -31.17 36.09
CA ALA A 467 -49.19 -32.63 36.02
C ALA A 467 -49.21 -33.29 37.37
N GLU A 468 -48.47 -32.80 38.35
CA GLU A 468 -48.50 -33.25 39.75
C GLU A 468 -49.90 -33.06 40.36
N TYR A 469 -50.51 -31.90 40.10
CA TYR A 469 -51.90 -31.68 40.53
C TYR A 469 -52.88 -32.70 39.92
N HIS A 470 -52.77 -32.99 38.65
CA HIS A 470 -53.63 -33.99 38.00
C HIS A 470 -53.39 -35.41 38.52
N ILE A 471 -52.13 -35.78 38.81
CA ILE A 471 -51.80 -37.07 39.41
C ILE A 471 -52.40 -37.17 40.79
N GLN A 472 -52.29 -36.13 41.62
CA GLN A 472 -52.87 -36.10 42.95
C GLN A 472 -54.43 -36.14 42.89
N ALA A 473 -55.03 -35.34 42.02
CA ALA A 473 -56.48 -35.34 41.81
C ALA A 473 -56.98 -36.69 41.31
N LYS A 474 -56.20 -37.39 40.47
CA LYS A 474 -56.56 -38.76 40.04
C LYS A 474 -56.49 -39.76 41.21
N ARG A 475 -55.45 -39.72 42.04
CA ARG A 475 -55.31 -40.54 43.25
C ARG A 475 -56.46 -40.30 44.21
N ASP A 476 -56.84 -39.04 44.48
CA ASP A 476 -57.93 -38.67 45.33
C ASP A 476 -59.31 -39.14 44.77
N ALA A 477 -59.46 -39.12 43.44
CA ALA A 477 -60.62 -39.64 42.75
C ALA A 477 -60.70 -41.18 42.84
N GLU A 478 -59.61 -41.87 42.62
CA GLU A 478 -59.53 -43.34 42.74
C GLU A 478 -59.84 -43.79 44.16
N GLN A 479 -59.36 -43.10 45.18
CA GLN A 479 -59.67 -43.39 46.58
C GLN A 479 -61.15 -43.17 46.90
N LYS A 480 -61.82 -42.17 46.30
CA LYS A 480 -63.20 -41.86 46.46
C LYS A 480 -64.13 -42.83 45.73
N PHE A 481 -63.75 -43.42 44.62
CA PHE A 481 -64.55 -44.36 43.84
C PHE A 481 -64.19 -45.84 44.10
N SER A 482 -63.32 -46.10 45.06
CA SER A 482 -63.16 -47.45 45.62
C SER A 482 -64.29 -47.91 46.52
N GLN A 483 -65.16 -46.98 46.90
CA GLN A 483 -66.39 -47.27 47.71
C GLN A 483 -67.53 -47.78 46.83
N PRO A 484 -68.53 -48.51 47.39
CA PRO A 484 -69.68 -48.91 46.63
C PRO A 484 -70.42 -47.72 46.01
N LEU A 485 -71.04 -47.91 44.85
CA LEU A 485 -71.74 -46.85 44.15
C LEU A 485 -72.79 -46.15 45.03
N SER A 486 -73.50 -46.95 45.86
CA SER A 486 -74.52 -46.47 46.85
C SER A 486 -74.00 -45.33 47.73
N ASP A 487 -72.75 -45.41 48.19
CA ASP A 487 -72.17 -44.43 49.09
C ASP A 487 -71.68 -43.18 48.30
N VAL A 488 -71.15 -43.39 47.06
CA VAL A 488 -70.65 -42.33 46.24
C VAL A 488 -71.72 -41.41 45.64
N ILE A 489 -72.93 -41.97 45.37
CA ILE A 489 -74.08 -41.21 44.83
C ILE A 489 -75.05 -40.75 45.86
N LYS A 490 -74.89 -41.16 47.10
CA LYS A 490 -75.78 -40.80 48.22
C LYS A 490 -75.90 -39.29 48.38
N GLY A 491 -77.15 -38.80 48.45
CA GLY A 491 -77.45 -37.38 48.65
C GLY A 491 -77.24 -36.48 47.41
N LYS A 492 -77.08 -37.04 46.23
CA LYS A 492 -77.00 -36.24 44.98
C LYS A 492 -78.36 -35.67 44.63
N THR A 493 -78.51 -34.34 44.60
CA THR A 493 -79.79 -33.61 44.49
C THR A 493 -80.12 -33.15 43.05
N SER A 494 -79.21 -33.35 42.10
CA SER A 494 -79.44 -33.00 40.66
C SER A 494 -79.18 -34.18 39.75
N ALA A 495 -79.92 -34.27 38.67
CA ALA A 495 -79.83 -35.31 37.68
C ALA A 495 -78.41 -35.33 37.02
N GLY A 496 -77.82 -34.17 36.74
CA GLY A 496 -76.46 -34.04 36.15
C GLY A 496 -75.38 -34.57 37.09
N ASN A 497 -75.47 -34.26 38.40
CA ASN A 497 -74.52 -34.73 39.41
C ASN A 497 -74.70 -36.23 39.69
N LEU A 498 -75.92 -36.76 39.73
CA LEU A 498 -76.19 -38.18 39.94
C LEU A 498 -75.57 -38.99 38.75
N VAL A 499 -75.95 -38.68 37.51
CA VAL A 499 -75.45 -39.36 36.32
C VAL A 499 -73.95 -39.17 36.15
N GLY A 500 -73.47 -37.91 36.27
CA GLY A 500 -72.05 -37.62 36.11
C GLY A 500 -71.17 -38.32 37.15
N THR A 501 -71.63 -38.46 38.40
CA THR A 501 -70.89 -39.21 39.44
C THR A 501 -70.90 -40.70 39.14
N THR A 502 -72.05 -41.25 38.75
CA THR A 502 -72.15 -42.67 38.34
C THR A 502 -71.31 -43.00 37.16
N VAL A 503 -71.26 -42.12 36.12
CA VAL A 503 -70.38 -42.25 34.95
C VAL A 503 -68.89 -42.24 35.31
N LYS A 504 -68.52 -41.34 36.24
CA LYS A 504 -67.16 -41.30 36.77
C LYS A 504 -66.77 -42.56 37.54
N TRP A 505 -67.69 -43.05 38.39
CA TRP A 505 -67.49 -44.28 39.14
C TRP A 505 -67.32 -45.49 38.20
N LEU A 506 -68.19 -45.60 37.17
CA LEU A 506 -68.11 -46.68 36.15
C LEU A 506 -66.86 -46.62 35.29
N LYS A 507 -66.30 -45.44 35.11
CA LYS A 507 -65.00 -45.27 34.34
C LYS A 507 -63.79 -45.61 35.18
N ALA A 508 -63.90 -45.74 36.46
CA ALA A 508 -62.82 -46.22 37.30
C ALA A 508 -62.64 -47.73 37.13
N ASP A 509 -61.38 -48.20 37.17
CA ASP A 509 -61.07 -49.60 36.88
C ASP A 509 -61.81 -50.58 37.83
N GLY A 510 -62.41 -51.58 37.21
CA GLY A 510 -63.05 -52.67 37.94
C GLY A 510 -64.49 -52.49 38.30
N HIS A 511 -65.16 -51.38 37.95
CA HIS A 511 -66.56 -51.14 38.27
C HIS A 511 -67.52 -51.55 37.14
N SER A 512 -68.55 -52.30 37.47
CA SER A 512 -69.59 -52.68 36.53
C SER A 512 -70.97 -52.15 37.08
N PHE A 513 -71.91 -51.91 36.14
CA PHE A 513 -73.26 -51.44 36.49
C PHE A 513 -74.23 -52.60 36.59
N GLY A 514 -73.99 -53.42 37.59
CA GLY A 514 -74.83 -54.59 37.85
C GLY A 514 -76.12 -54.25 38.54
N MET A 515 -76.88 -55.28 38.94
CA MET A 515 -78.21 -55.09 39.56
C MET A 515 -78.16 -54.30 40.87
N SER A 516 -77.09 -54.48 41.68
CA SER A 516 -76.91 -53.74 42.93
C SER A 516 -76.69 -52.24 42.70
N GLU A 517 -75.91 -51.91 41.73
CA GLU A 517 -75.55 -50.56 41.32
C GLU A 517 -76.74 -49.82 40.71
N GLN A 518 -77.50 -50.53 39.85
CA GLN A 518 -78.76 -50.07 39.29
C GLN A 518 -79.82 -49.79 40.38
N ALA A 519 -79.96 -50.68 41.29
CA ALA A 519 -80.88 -50.49 42.43
C ALA A 519 -80.46 -49.25 43.30
N ALA A 520 -79.15 -49.10 43.59
CA ALA A 520 -78.67 -47.95 44.31
C ALA A 520 -78.90 -46.63 43.54
N PHE A 521 -78.70 -46.62 42.25
CA PHE A 521 -78.98 -45.48 41.37
C PHE A 521 -80.44 -45.11 41.36
N VAL A 522 -81.36 -46.09 41.24
CA VAL A 522 -82.82 -45.91 41.27
C VAL A 522 -83.29 -45.34 42.59
N ILE A 523 -82.73 -45.82 43.69
CA ILE A 523 -83.07 -45.26 45.05
C ILE A 523 -82.72 -43.76 45.09
N GLU A 524 -81.60 -43.34 44.68
CA GLU A 524 -81.17 -41.92 44.68
C GLU A 524 -81.92 -41.09 43.63
N ALA A 525 -82.17 -41.65 42.43
CA ALA A 525 -82.95 -41.01 41.40
C ALA A 525 -84.44 -40.74 41.84
N LYS A 526 -85.03 -41.62 42.59
CA LYS A 526 -86.40 -41.43 43.15
C LYS A 526 -86.49 -40.28 44.16
N LYS A 527 -85.38 -39.89 44.78
CA LYS A 527 -85.30 -38.76 45.70
C LYS A 527 -85.24 -37.42 45.01
N LEU A 528 -84.98 -37.35 43.72
CA LEU A 528 -84.95 -36.12 42.95
C LEU A 528 -86.32 -35.44 42.90
N ASN A 529 -86.32 -34.10 42.87
CA ASN A 529 -87.56 -33.35 42.70
C ASN A 529 -88.10 -33.49 41.26
N SER A 530 -89.33 -33.04 41.03
CA SER A 530 -90.04 -33.21 39.76
C SER A 530 -89.35 -32.57 38.56
N VAL A 531 -88.60 -31.47 38.78
CA VAL A 531 -87.82 -30.76 37.72
C VAL A 531 -86.57 -31.56 37.33
N GLU A 532 -85.86 -32.05 38.34
CA GLU A 532 -84.65 -32.83 38.12
C GLU A 532 -84.96 -34.23 37.55
N LYS A 533 -86.09 -34.82 37.90
CA LYS A 533 -86.56 -36.07 37.27
C LYS A 533 -86.85 -35.92 35.79
N LYS A 534 -87.38 -34.78 35.33
CA LYS A 534 -87.57 -34.51 33.91
C LYS A 534 -86.23 -34.38 33.20
N LYS A 535 -85.22 -33.74 33.84
CA LYS A 535 -83.83 -33.63 33.28
C LYS A 535 -83.14 -34.99 33.29
N LEU A 536 -83.45 -35.88 34.20
CA LEU A 536 -82.85 -37.19 34.30
C LEU A 536 -83.05 -37.98 33.01
N LYS A 537 -84.25 -37.91 32.40
CA LYS A 537 -84.53 -38.59 31.13
C LYS A 537 -83.53 -38.27 30.02
N SER A 538 -83.14 -36.99 29.85
CA SER A 538 -82.11 -36.55 28.83
C SER A 538 -80.70 -36.90 29.30
N LYS A 539 -80.40 -36.92 30.61
CA LYS A 539 -79.06 -37.21 31.12
C LYS A 539 -78.73 -38.70 31.14
N LEU A 540 -79.67 -39.59 31.13
CA LEU A 540 -79.49 -41.04 31.08
C LEU A 540 -78.75 -41.46 29.76
N SER A 541 -78.83 -40.67 28.73
CA SER A 541 -78.05 -40.92 27.49
C SER A 541 -76.51 -40.93 27.72
N ASP A 542 -76.02 -40.23 28.74
CA ASP A 542 -74.58 -40.27 29.05
C ASP A 542 -74.20 -41.57 29.79
N LEU A 543 -75.10 -42.14 30.55
CA LEU A 543 -74.97 -43.47 31.17
C LEU A 543 -75.08 -44.58 30.11
N GLU A 544 -76.00 -44.45 29.17
CA GLU A 544 -76.26 -45.39 28.07
C GLU A 544 -74.99 -45.57 27.19
N LYS A 545 -74.22 -44.53 27.00
CA LYS A 545 -72.94 -44.61 26.25
C LYS A 545 -71.91 -45.53 26.92
N ILE A 546 -72.00 -45.79 28.18
CA ILE A 546 -71.05 -46.59 28.96
C ILE A 546 -71.64 -47.98 29.29
N THR A 547 -72.88 -48.09 29.63
CA THR A 547 -73.53 -49.31 30.12
C THR A 547 -74.30 -50.06 29.02
N GLY A 548 -74.45 -49.46 27.84
CA GLY A 548 -75.32 -49.97 26.80
C GLY A 548 -76.80 -49.69 27.03
N LYS A 549 -77.58 -49.94 25.97
CA LYS A 549 -79.03 -49.61 25.94
C LYS A 549 -79.86 -50.42 26.93
N GLU A 550 -79.57 -51.71 27.06
CA GLU A 550 -80.30 -52.61 27.94
C GLU A 550 -80.21 -52.18 29.41
N GLY A 551 -79.03 -51.81 29.88
CA GLY A 551 -78.85 -51.36 31.28
C GLY A 551 -79.64 -50.08 31.64
N VAL A 552 -79.86 -49.21 30.67
CA VAL A 552 -80.55 -47.94 30.85
C VAL A 552 -82.06 -48.05 30.62
N ASP A 553 -82.50 -48.90 29.73
CA ASP A 553 -83.92 -49.14 29.48
C ASP A 553 -84.61 -49.77 30.69
N GLN A 554 -83.88 -50.62 31.41
CA GLN A 554 -84.39 -51.13 32.68
C GLN A 554 -84.53 -50.00 33.72
N LEU A 555 -83.59 -49.07 33.85
CA LEU A 555 -83.67 -47.90 34.67
C LEU A 555 -84.81 -46.96 34.28
N ARG A 556 -85.06 -46.76 33.00
CA ARG A 556 -86.19 -45.95 32.49
C ARG A 556 -87.50 -46.51 32.91
N ASN A 557 -87.63 -47.85 32.79
CA ASN A 557 -88.84 -48.56 33.22
C ASN A 557 -89.08 -48.40 34.72
N GLU A 558 -88.11 -48.68 35.58
CA GLU A 558 -88.21 -48.60 37.03
C GLU A 558 -88.43 -47.17 37.54
N LEU A 559 -88.01 -46.14 36.80
CA LEU A 559 -88.20 -44.73 37.14
C LEU A 559 -89.41 -44.09 36.48
N GLY A 560 -90.15 -44.83 35.64
CA GLY A 560 -91.31 -44.34 34.90
C GLY A 560 -90.96 -43.23 33.89
N LEU A 561 -89.84 -43.35 33.24
CA LEU A 561 -89.30 -42.34 32.35
C LEU A 561 -89.33 -42.78 30.86
N LEU A 562 -90.03 -43.79 30.51
CA LEU A 562 -90.26 -44.22 29.16
C LEU A 562 -90.92 -43.19 28.27
#